data_7e2ecbf2682f522fb849cd7867789c36
#
_entry.id   7e2ecbf2682f522fb849cd7867789c36
#
_cell.length_a   1.000
_cell.length_b   1.000
_cell.length_c   1.000
_cell.angle_alpha   90.00
_cell.angle_beta   90.00
_cell.angle_gamma   90.00
#
_symmetry.space_group_name_H-M   'P 1'
#
loop_
_entity.id
_entity.type
_entity.pdbx_description
1 polymer ?
#
loop_
_entity_poly.entity_id
_entity_poly.type
_entity_poly.pdbx_seq_one_letter_code
_entity_poly.pdbx_strand_id
1 'polypeptide(L)'
;MDSKHYQVVPFTGAQLPEAFRQVIIEGNQAFHWNEAQSRDDFQLDQAEYYLLLDHDQVLGYVGLHHVLDEATLNLVYIQADLRGQGLGRQLLDFVLNQLTHRGIRHVFLEVRQANAAALGLYQQAGFETLIVRPRYYQHPVDDAVIMQKMLSLSEKEGEPS
;
A
#
# COMPACT_ATOMS: atom_id res chain seq x y z
N MET A 1 -4.09 -20.97 -20.58
CA MET A 1 -3.84 -20.12 -19.44
C MET A 1 -4.97 -19.16 -19.24
N ASP A 2 -5.51 -19.24 -18.11
CA ASP A 2 -6.65 -18.39 -17.84
C ASP A 2 -6.21 -16.97 -17.66
N SER A 3 -6.86 -16.09 -18.32
CA SER A 3 -6.63 -14.69 -18.03
C SER A 3 -7.29 -14.40 -16.69
N LYS A 4 -6.55 -13.78 -15.82
CA LYS A 4 -7.08 -13.39 -14.53
C LYS A 4 -7.78 -12.06 -14.68
N HIS A 5 -8.99 -11.98 -14.19
CA HIS A 5 -9.77 -10.75 -14.25
C HIS A 5 -9.63 -10.02 -12.93
N TYR A 6 -8.40 -9.60 -12.65
CA TYR A 6 -8.15 -8.84 -11.44
C TYR A 6 -8.46 -7.37 -11.68
N GLN A 7 -9.06 -6.75 -10.71
CA GLN A 7 -9.34 -5.32 -10.73
C GLN A 7 -8.77 -4.69 -9.48
N VAL A 8 -8.28 -3.47 -9.61
CA VAL A 8 -7.88 -2.68 -8.44
C VAL A 8 -8.93 -1.59 -8.29
N VAL A 9 -9.60 -1.57 -7.15
CA VAL A 9 -10.71 -0.67 -6.90
C VAL A 9 -10.42 0.19 -5.68
N PRO A 10 -10.53 1.52 -5.81
CA PRO A 10 -10.31 2.41 -4.67
C PRO A 10 -11.57 2.57 -3.83
N PHE A 11 -11.36 2.68 -2.52
CA PHE A 11 -12.41 2.98 -1.56
C PHE A 11 -11.89 4.01 -0.56
N THR A 12 -12.73 4.93 -0.12
CA THR A 12 -12.42 5.61 1.13
C THR A 12 -12.67 4.61 2.26
N GLY A 13 -12.07 4.85 3.42
CA GLY A 13 -12.30 3.95 4.55
C GLY A 13 -13.78 3.79 4.87
N ALA A 14 -14.53 4.89 4.82
CA ALA A 14 -15.94 4.87 5.13
C ALA A 14 -16.78 4.08 4.13
N GLN A 15 -16.32 3.99 2.88
CA GLN A 15 -17.06 3.30 1.82
C GLN A 15 -16.84 1.79 1.80
N LEU A 16 -15.85 1.29 2.53
CA LEU A 16 -15.53 -0.14 2.51
C LEU A 16 -16.71 -0.97 3.00
N PRO A 17 -17.17 -1.95 2.20
CA PRO A 17 -18.17 -2.90 2.68
C PRO A 17 -17.63 -3.71 3.86
N GLU A 18 -18.52 -4.13 4.74
CA GLU A 18 -18.10 -4.88 5.93
C GLU A 18 -17.35 -6.16 5.58
N ALA A 19 -17.75 -6.86 4.52
CA ALA A 19 -17.05 -8.08 4.11
C ALA A 19 -15.58 -7.79 3.77
N PHE A 20 -15.30 -6.67 3.12
CA PHE A 20 -13.94 -6.29 2.78
C PHE A 20 -13.19 -5.81 4.03
N ARG A 21 -13.89 -5.11 4.93
CA ARG A 21 -13.28 -4.68 6.18
C ARG A 21 -12.76 -5.87 6.98
N GLN A 22 -13.51 -6.96 7.00
CA GLN A 22 -13.08 -8.16 7.73
C GLN A 22 -11.78 -8.72 7.15
N VAL A 23 -11.66 -8.76 5.84
CA VAL A 23 -10.42 -9.25 5.22
C VAL A 23 -9.25 -8.35 5.58
N ILE A 24 -9.46 -7.03 5.56
CA ILE A 24 -8.40 -6.08 5.90
C ILE A 24 -8.02 -6.21 7.37
N ILE A 25 -9.01 -6.35 8.27
CA ILE A 25 -8.74 -6.50 9.69
C ILE A 25 -7.87 -7.74 9.93
N GLU A 26 -8.20 -8.86 9.27
CA GLU A 26 -7.40 -10.07 9.40
C GLU A 26 -6.00 -9.89 8.84
N GLY A 27 -5.89 -9.28 7.65
CA GLY A 27 -4.58 -9.03 7.04
C GLY A 27 -3.71 -8.10 7.88
N ASN A 28 -4.34 -7.12 8.52
CA ASN A 28 -3.61 -6.13 9.31
C ASN A 28 -2.98 -6.72 10.56
N GLN A 29 -3.39 -7.92 10.98
CA GLN A 29 -2.73 -8.59 12.09
C GLN A 29 -1.26 -8.86 11.79
N ALA A 30 -0.91 -9.00 10.51
CA ALA A 30 0.49 -9.17 10.12
C ALA A 30 1.31 -7.92 10.41
N PHE A 31 0.67 -6.77 10.56
CA PHE A 31 1.33 -5.50 10.90
C PHE A 31 1.11 -5.16 12.37
N HIS A 32 0.63 -6.11 13.16
CA HIS A 32 0.38 -5.94 14.60
C HIS A 32 -0.72 -4.91 14.90
N TRP A 33 -1.65 -4.72 13.97
CA TRP A 33 -2.83 -3.89 14.20
C TRP A 33 -3.95 -4.78 14.74
N ASN A 34 -4.58 -4.36 15.82
CA ASN A 34 -5.78 -5.02 16.31
C ASN A 34 -7.01 -4.51 15.55
N GLU A 35 -8.16 -5.11 15.84
CA GLU A 35 -9.39 -4.73 15.13
C GLU A 35 -9.74 -3.27 15.35
N ALA A 36 -9.58 -2.77 16.58
CA ALA A 36 -9.93 -1.38 16.88
C ALA A 36 -9.08 -0.42 16.06
N GLN A 37 -7.78 -0.70 15.92
CA GLN A 37 -6.89 0.15 15.13
C GLN A 37 -7.31 0.17 13.67
N SER A 38 -7.67 -0.99 13.11
CA SER A 38 -8.14 -1.05 11.73
C SER A 38 -9.43 -0.27 11.55
N ARG A 39 -10.39 -0.45 12.47
CA ARG A 39 -11.67 0.24 12.35
C ARG A 39 -11.54 1.74 12.55
N ASP A 40 -10.63 2.17 13.42
CA ASP A 40 -10.34 3.59 13.58
C ASP A 40 -9.80 4.18 12.29
N ASP A 41 -8.92 3.45 11.60
CA ASP A 41 -8.37 3.91 10.34
C ASP A 41 -9.45 4.07 9.28
N PHE A 42 -10.42 3.16 9.22
CA PHE A 42 -11.51 3.27 8.25
C PHE A 42 -12.33 4.54 8.42
N GLN A 43 -12.29 5.16 9.59
CA GLN A 43 -13.08 6.35 9.88
C GLN A 43 -12.34 7.65 9.59
N LEU A 44 -11.04 7.57 9.29
CA LEU A 44 -10.26 8.77 9.00
C LEU A 44 -10.60 9.30 7.61
N ASP A 45 -10.81 10.60 7.51
CA ASP A 45 -11.15 11.22 6.23
C ASP A 45 -10.05 11.05 5.20
N GLN A 46 -8.79 11.01 5.63
CA GLN A 46 -7.66 10.88 4.73
C GLN A 46 -7.31 9.44 4.38
N ALA A 47 -8.02 8.46 4.94
CA ALA A 47 -7.70 7.06 4.71
C ALA A 47 -8.35 6.55 3.43
N GLU A 48 -7.56 5.89 2.60
CA GLU A 48 -8.01 5.28 1.36
C GLU A 48 -7.42 3.88 1.25
N TYR A 49 -8.18 3.02 0.59
CA TYR A 49 -7.77 1.63 0.38
C TYR A 49 -7.94 1.27 -1.07
N TYR A 50 -6.89 0.73 -1.67
CA TYR A 50 -6.95 0.17 -3.02
C TYR A 50 -6.97 -1.34 -2.86
N LEU A 51 -8.02 -1.97 -3.32
CA LEU A 51 -8.20 -3.41 -3.17
C LEU A 51 -7.96 -4.10 -4.51
N LEU A 52 -7.14 -5.14 -4.47
CA LEU A 52 -6.94 -6.03 -5.61
C LEU A 52 -7.99 -7.12 -5.49
N LEU A 53 -8.92 -7.13 -6.43
CA LEU A 53 -10.08 -8.01 -6.36
C LEU A 53 -10.08 -9.02 -7.52
N ASP A 54 -10.47 -10.25 -7.20
CA ASP A 54 -10.87 -11.24 -8.17
C ASP A 54 -12.34 -11.46 -7.92
N HIS A 55 -13.19 -10.80 -8.71
CA HIS A 55 -14.63 -10.71 -8.45
C HIS A 55 -14.82 -10.09 -7.05
N ASP A 56 -15.43 -10.79 -6.12
CA ASP A 56 -15.67 -10.27 -4.77
C ASP A 56 -14.60 -10.69 -3.77
N GLN A 57 -13.56 -11.38 -4.24
CA GLN A 57 -12.52 -11.86 -3.35
C GLN A 57 -11.37 -10.86 -3.29
N VAL A 58 -10.99 -10.46 -2.08
CA VAL A 58 -9.87 -9.55 -1.86
C VAL A 58 -8.58 -10.37 -1.88
N LEU A 59 -7.73 -10.13 -2.87
CA LEU A 59 -6.45 -10.81 -2.98
C LEU A 59 -5.33 -10.05 -2.27
N GLY A 60 -5.50 -8.76 -2.13
CA GLY A 60 -4.53 -7.90 -1.47
C GLY A 60 -5.06 -6.48 -1.42
N TYR A 61 -4.31 -5.61 -0.76
CA TYR A 61 -4.71 -4.22 -0.65
C TYR A 61 -3.54 -3.32 -0.31
N VAL A 62 -3.72 -2.04 -0.61
CA VAL A 62 -2.84 -0.97 -0.14
C VAL A 62 -3.70 -0.01 0.65
N GLY A 63 -3.33 0.23 1.90
CA GLY A 63 -3.96 1.26 2.73
C GLY A 63 -3.03 2.45 2.81
N LEU A 64 -3.57 3.63 2.61
CA LEU A 64 -2.77 4.84 2.61
C LEU A 64 -3.53 5.99 3.24
N HIS A 65 -2.77 7.00 3.63
CA HIS A 65 -3.33 8.30 4.04
C HIS A 65 -2.88 9.33 3.03
N HIS A 66 -3.79 10.22 2.68
CA HIS A 66 -3.54 11.22 1.65
C HIS A 66 -3.88 12.60 2.23
N VAL A 67 -2.91 13.51 2.19
CA VAL A 67 -3.09 14.90 2.62
C VAL A 67 -2.40 15.78 1.59
N LEU A 68 -3.17 16.66 0.95
CA LEU A 68 -2.67 17.55 -0.08
C LEU A 68 -2.00 16.75 -1.20
N ASP A 69 -0.73 17.01 -1.48
CA ASP A 69 -0.02 16.31 -2.55
C ASP A 69 0.91 15.22 -2.03
N GLU A 70 0.69 14.76 -0.79
CA GLU A 70 1.48 13.70 -0.17
C GLU A 70 0.60 12.52 0.19
N ALA A 71 1.16 11.33 0.05
CA ALA A 71 0.53 10.11 0.48
C ALA A 71 1.51 9.29 1.31
N THR A 72 0.99 8.61 2.33
CA THR A 72 1.79 7.68 3.13
C THR A 72 1.16 6.31 2.98
N LEU A 73 1.93 5.34 2.48
CA LEU A 73 1.47 3.97 2.38
C LEU A 73 1.67 3.32 3.74
N ASN A 74 0.56 2.98 4.39
CA ASN A 74 0.61 2.38 5.72
C ASN A 74 0.58 0.87 5.68
N LEU A 75 -0.07 0.31 4.67
CA LEU A 75 -0.33 -1.12 4.58
C LEU A 75 -0.19 -1.54 3.12
N VAL A 76 0.63 -2.55 2.88
CA VAL A 76 0.72 -3.20 1.57
C VAL A 76 0.69 -4.69 1.84
N TYR A 77 -0.38 -5.35 1.43
CA TYR A 77 -0.63 -6.73 1.82
C TYR A 77 -1.11 -7.55 0.63
N ILE A 78 -0.57 -8.74 0.50
CA ILE A 78 -1.06 -9.76 -0.45
C ILE A 78 -1.34 -11.02 0.37
N GLN A 79 -2.46 -11.67 0.10
CA GLN A 79 -2.82 -12.92 0.78
C GLN A 79 -1.65 -13.90 0.69
N ALA A 80 -1.42 -14.63 1.79
CA ALA A 80 -0.20 -15.43 1.92
C ALA A 80 -0.03 -16.47 0.82
N ASP A 81 -1.11 -17.11 0.40
CA ASP A 81 -1.06 -18.15 -0.62
C ASP A 81 -0.88 -17.60 -2.03
N LEU A 82 -0.90 -16.31 -2.19
CA LEU A 82 -0.77 -15.66 -3.51
C LEU A 82 0.55 -14.93 -3.67
N ARG A 83 1.42 -14.99 -2.67
CA ARG A 83 2.71 -14.30 -2.72
C ARG A 83 3.65 -14.99 -3.68
N GLY A 84 4.65 -14.25 -4.13
CA GLY A 84 5.65 -14.79 -5.05
C GLY A 84 5.20 -14.84 -6.49
N GLN A 85 4.07 -14.20 -6.83
CA GLN A 85 3.53 -14.21 -8.18
C GLN A 85 3.54 -12.83 -8.84
N GLY A 86 4.18 -11.86 -8.20
CA GLY A 86 4.26 -10.51 -8.75
C GLY A 86 3.04 -9.64 -8.49
N LEU A 87 2.08 -10.11 -7.72
CA LEU A 87 0.85 -9.33 -7.47
C LEU A 87 1.11 -8.08 -6.66
N GLY A 88 2.02 -8.15 -5.68
CA GLY A 88 2.37 -6.98 -4.88
C GLY A 88 2.93 -5.87 -5.73
N ARG A 89 3.81 -6.20 -6.68
CA ARG A 89 4.38 -5.21 -7.58
C ARG A 89 3.32 -4.63 -8.51
N GLN A 90 2.44 -5.47 -9.04
CA GLN A 90 1.37 -5.01 -9.91
C GLN A 90 0.43 -4.06 -9.18
N LEU A 91 0.05 -4.43 -7.96
CA LEU A 91 -0.83 -3.60 -7.15
C LEU A 91 -0.16 -2.26 -6.82
N LEU A 92 1.09 -2.30 -6.38
CA LEU A 92 1.83 -1.10 -6.02
C LEU A 92 1.99 -0.18 -7.23
N ASP A 93 2.37 -0.73 -8.38
CA ASP A 93 2.53 0.08 -9.60
C ASP A 93 1.21 0.75 -10.00
N PHE A 94 0.10 0.02 -9.88
CA PHE A 94 -1.21 0.58 -10.19
C PHE A 94 -1.52 1.76 -9.26
N VAL A 95 -1.30 1.58 -7.96
CA VAL A 95 -1.59 2.61 -6.97
C VAL A 95 -0.72 3.85 -7.23
N LEU A 96 0.57 3.66 -7.46
CA LEU A 96 1.47 4.78 -7.71
C LEU A 96 1.05 5.54 -8.97
N ASN A 97 0.63 4.83 -10.00
CA ASN A 97 0.17 5.45 -11.23
C ASN A 97 -1.10 6.27 -10.98
N GLN A 98 -2.04 5.74 -10.22
CA GLN A 98 -3.26 6.45 -9.87
C GLN A 98 -2.95 7.71 -9.06
N LEU A 99 -2.06 7.60 -8.09
CA LEU A 99 -1.68 8.74 -7.27
C LEU A 99 -1.02 9.83 -8.13
N THR A 100 -0.17 9.43 -9.07
CA THR A 100 0.46 10.37 -9.99
C THR A 100 -0.59 11.16 -10.77
N HIS A 101 -1.59 10.48 -11.30
CA HIS A 101 -2.64 11.14 -12.08
C HIS A 101 -3.55 12.02 -11.24
N ARG A 102 -3.61 11.76 -9.93
CA ARG A 102 -4.39 12.58 -9.00
C ARG A 102 -3.61 13.79 -8.49
N GLY A 103 -2.37 13.97 -8.94
CA GLY A 103 -1.56 15.11 -8.53
C GLY A 103 -0.77 14.91 -7.26
N ILE A 104 -0.71 13.68 -6.73
CA ILE A 104 0.16 13.37 -5.61
C ILE A 104 1.59 13.43 -6.10
N ARG A 105 2.44 14.15 -5.36
CA ARG A 105 3.83 14.38 -5.76
C ARG A 105 4.83 13.61 -4.93
N HIS A 106 4.48 13.22 -3.71
CA HIS A 106 5.43 12.66 -2.79
C HIS A 106 4.77 11.52 -2.03
N VAL A 107 5.40 10.34 -2.04
CA VAL A 107 4.90 9.16 -1.36
C VAL A 107 5.93 8.69 -0.35
N PHE A 108 5.47 8.43 0.86
CA PHE A 108 6.29 7.91 1.95
C PHE A 108 5.78 6.55 2.38
N LEU A 109 6.67 5.75 2.94
CA LEU A 109 6.28 4.52 3.60
C LEU A 109 7.28 4.20 4.69
N GLU A 110 6.90 3.27 5.55
CA GLU A 110 7.72 2.83 6.66
C GLU A 110 7.69 1.30 6.66
N VAL A 111 8.85 0.69 6.81
CA VAL A 111 8.97 -0.76 6.74
C VAL A 111 10.00 -1.23 7.75
N ARG A 112 9.77 -2.42 8.34
CA ARG A 112 10.76 -3.03 9.23
C ARG A 112 12.01 -3.39 8.47
N GLN A 113 13.15 -3.10 9.06
CA GLN A 113 14.46 -3.43 8.48
C GLN A 113 14.55 -4.93 8.16
N ALA A 114 13.97 -5.78 8.98
CA ALA A 114 14.04 -7.22 8.78
C ALA A 114 13.15 -7.72 7.65
N ASN A 115 12.27 -6.89 7.11
CA ASN A 115 11.37 -7.31 6.04
C ASN A 115 12.05 -7.13 4.68
N ALA A 116 12.95 -8.06 4.36
CA ALA A 116 13.76 -7.96 3.14
C ALA A 116 12.91 -8.00 1.88
N ALA A 117 11.84 -8.79 1.88
CA ALA A 117 10.96 -8.89 0.72
C ALA A 117 10.28 -7.55 0.41
N ALA A 118 9.78 -6.88 1.44
CA ALA A 118 9.14 -5.58 1.26
C ALA A 118 10.16 -4.52 0.84
N LEU A 119 11.34 -4.51 1.46
CA LEU A 119 12.39 -3.57 1.06
C LEU A 119 12.74 -3.73 -0.41
N GLY A 120 12.90 -4.96 -0.87
CA GLY A 120 13.19 -5.23 -2.27
C GLY A 120 12.08 -4.76 -3.20
N LEU A 121 10.83 -5.01 -2.81
CA LEU A 121 9.67 -4.56 -3.59
C LEU A 121 9.69 -3.04 -3.75
N TYR A 122 9.88 -2.33 -2.65
CA TYR A 122 9.84 -0.86 -2.69
C TYR A 122 11.02 -0.28 -3.45
N GLN A 123 12.21 -0.86 -3.28
CA GLN A 123 13.38 -0.41 -4.04
C GLN A 123 13.17 -0.60 -5.53
N GLN A 124 12.61 -1.74 -5.94
CA GLN A 124 12.32 -1.99 -7.34
C GLN A 124 11.26 -1.04 -7.88
N ALA A 125 10.36 -0.59 -7.03
CA ALA A 125 9.33 0.36 -7.44
C ALA A 125 9.83 1.81 -7.46
N GLY A 126 11.09 2.04 -7.10
CA GLY A 126 11.70 3.36 -7.19
C GLY A 126 11.74 4.13 -5.89
N PHE A 127 11.41 3.50 -4.77
CA PHE A 127 11.56 4.15 -3.48
C PHE A 127 13.01 4.12 -3.05
N GLU A 128 13.44 5.15 -2.35
CA GLU A 128 14.76 5.22 -1.77
C GLU A 128 14.67 5.47 -0.27
N THR A 129 15.69 5.04 0.46
CA THR A 129 15.72 5.23 1.90
C THR A 129 15.95 6.68 2.23
N LEU A 130 15.06 7.25 3.03
CA LEU A 130 15.19 8.60 3.52
C LEU A 130 15.94 8.60 4.85
N ILE A 131 15.54 7.73 5.78
CA ILE A 131 16.13 7.66 7.10
C ILE A 131 15.86 6.28 7.69
N VAL A 132 16.74 5.84 8.59
CA VAL A 132 16.53 4.65 9.39
C VAL A 132 16.38 5.09 10.84
N ARG A 133 15.31 4.67 11.49
CA ARG A 133 15.05 4.96 12.90
C ARG A 133 15.36 3.71 13.72
N PRO A 134 16.45 3.73 14.50
CA PRO A 134 16.84 2.54 15.25
C PRO A 134 15.82 2.20 16.32
N ARG A 135 15.55 0.91 16.50
CA ARG A 135 14.72 0.38 17.58
C ARG A 135 13.34 1.02 17.65
N TYR A 136 12.79 1.34 16.49
CA TYR A 136 11.50 2.02 16.40
C TYR A 136 10.35 1.08 16.74
N TYR A 137 10.44 -0.17 16.28
CA TYR A 137 9.41 -1.17 16.53
C TYR A 137 9.71 -1.97 17.78
N GLN A 138 8.64 -2.50 18.39
CA GLN A 138 8.71 -3.40 19.51
C GLN A 138 8.07 -4.73 19.12
N HIS A 139 8.46 -5.80 19.80
CA HIS A 139 7.81 -7.12 19.68
C HIS A 139 7.76 -7.68 18.25
N PRO A 140 8.89 -7.93 17.57
CA PRO A 140 10.25 -7.80 18.06
C PRO A 140 10.82 -6.40 17.87
N VAL A 141 11.87 -6.11 18.58
CA VAL A 141 12.60 -4.87 18.37
C VAL A 141 13.24 -4.90 16.99
N ASP A 142 13.04 -3.83 16.24
CA ASP A 142 13.59 -3.72 14.90
C ASP A 142 13.67 -2.24 14.52
N ASP A 143 14.53 -1.94 13.57
CA ASP A 143 14.65 -0.60 13.03
C ASP A 143 13.53 -0.34 12.02
N ALA A 144 13.14 0.91 11.89
CA ALA A 144 12.21 1.34 10.85
C ALA A 144 13.00 1.99 9.73
N VAL A 145 12.75 1.55 8.51
CA VAL A 145 13.30 2.18 7.31
C VAL A 145 12.18 3.06 6.73
N ILE A 146 12.43 4.35 6.69
CA ILE A 146 11.50 5.29 6.10
C ILE A 146 11.95 5.51 4.66
N MET A 147 11.05 5.27 3.72
CA MET A 147 11.38 5.39 2.31
C MET A 147 10.48 6.42 1.64
N GLN A 148 10.94 6.95 0.53
CA GLN A 148 10.21 7.97 -0.21
C GLN A 148 10.36 7.77 -1.70
N LYS A 149 9.38 8.27 -2.42
CA LYS A 149 9.42 8.32 -3.87
C LYS A 149 8.73 9.60 -4.32
N MET A 150 9.41 10.36 -5.19
CA MET A 150 8.78 11.50 -5.85
C MET A 150 8.03 11.02 -7.07
N LEU A 151 6.83 11.50 -7.25
CA LEU A 151 6.00 11.16 -8.39
C LEU A 151 5.93 12.35 -9.33
N SER A 152 6.04 12.06 -10.63
CA SER A 152 5.81 13.07 -11.63
C SER A 152 5.33 12.36 -12.88
N LEU A 153 4.54 13.03 -13.66
CA LEU A 153 4.23 12.52 -14.98
C LEU A 153 5.53 12.48 -15.76
N SER A 154 5.83 11.36 -16.38
CA SER A 154 7.00 11.28 -17.23
C SER A 154 6.80 12.23 -18.40
N GLU A 155 7.89 12.65 -19.01
CA GLU A 155 7.81 13.48 -20.21
C GLU A 155 6.94 12.82 -21.25
N LYS A 156 7.05 11.51 -21.36
CA LYS A 156 6.28 10.75 -22.32
C LYS A 156 4.79 10.85 -22.06
N GLU A 157 4.38 10.92 -20.80
CA GLU A 157 2.98 11.03 -20.42
C GLU A 157 2.54 12.47 -20.39
N GLY A 158 3.43 13.36 -19.94
CA GLY A 158 3.12 14.77 -19.77
C GLY A 158 3.15 15.56 -21.04
N GLU A 159 3.79 15.03 -22.08
CA GLU A 159 3.88 15.73 -23.35
C GLU A 159 2.77 15.34 -24.27
N PRO A 160 2.23 16.27 -25.00
CA PRO A 160 1.42 15.90 -26.14
C PRO A 160 2.36 15.27 -27.15
N SER A 161 2.21 14.07 -27.41
CA SER A 161 3.08 13.39 -28.36
C SER A 161 2.70 13.67 -29.76
#